data_97f9bc9be39e2b27d2a3eb8fa5ed25ee
#
_entry.id   97f9bc9be39e2b27d2a3eb8fa5ed25ee
#
_cell.length_a   1.000
_cell.length_b   1.000
_cell.length_c   1.000
_cell.angle_alpha   90.00
_cell.angle_beta   90.00
_cell.angle_gamma   90.00
#
_symmetry.space_group_name_H-M   'P 1'
#
loop_
_entity.id
_entity.type
_entity.pdbx_description
1 polymer ?
#
loop_
_entity_poly.entity_id
_entity_poly.type
_entity_poly.pdbx_seq_one_letter_code
_entity_poly.pdbx_strand_id
1 'polypeptide(L)'
;MFPMVSKTLAKQGFEIKTIAEGSNPVYIIKYAENEHPVIGFSKTYDDSFNPQDEFVAIMTCSQADGGCPFIAGAEKRIPITFEDPKAFDNTPQQEEKYEERSLQIATEMFYVFSQIK
;
A
#
# COMPACT_ATOMS: atom_id res chain seq x y z
N MET A 1 -1.52 -7.52 5.84
CA MET A 1 -1.53 -6.04 5.87
C MET A 1 -1.54 -5.58 7.33
N PHE A 2 -0.69 -4.64 7.68
CA PHE A 2 -0.62 -4.15 9.06
C PHE A 2 -1.97 -3.53 9.48
N PRO A 3 -2.45 -3.82 10.70
CA PRO A 3 -3.74 -3.29 11.17
C PRO A 3 -3.85 -1.76 11.12
N MET A 4 -2.75 -1.05 11.30
CA MET A 4 -2.76 0.42 11.23
C MET A 4 -3.08 0.94 9.83
N VAL A 5 -2.76 0.19 8.77
CA VAL A 5 -3.09 0.59 7.40
C VAL A 5 -4.60 0.60 7.21
N SER A 6 -5.29 -0.47 7.61
CA SER A 6 -6.75 -0.53 7.50
C SER A 6 -7.44 0.54 8.34
N LYS A 7 -6.96 0.78 9.56
CA LYS A 7 -7.49 1.84 10.42
C LYS A 7 -7.32 3.22 9.81
N THR A 8 -6.15 3.50 9.25
CA THR A 8 -5.85 4.80 8.63
C THR A 8 -6.75 5.02 7.41
N LEU A 9 -6.91 4.02 6.56
CA LEU A 9 -7.78 4.12 5.39
C LEU A 9 -9.24 4.31 5.78
N ALA A 10 -9.72 3.59 6.79
CA ALA A 10 -11.09 3.77 7.30
C ALA A 10 -11.30 5.19 7.82
N LYS A 11 -10.34 5.75 8.53
CA LYS A 11 -10.39 7.12 9.03
C LYS A 11 -10.43 8.14 7.88
N GLN A 12 -9.83 7.81 6.75
CA GLN A 12 -9.82 8.67 5.56
C GLN A 12 -11.05 8.49 4.65
N GLY A 13 -12.01 7.68 5.08
CA GLY A 13 -13.30 7.56 4.40
C GLY A 13 -13.46 6.29 3.54
N PHE A 14 -12.46 5.41 3.50
CA PHE A 14 -12.61 4.13 2.81
C PHE A 14 -13.49 3.19 3.61
N GLU A 15 -14.35 2.44 2.93
CA GLU A 15 -15.11 1.36 3.54
C GLU A 15 -14.24 0.12 3.60
N ILE A 16 -14.03 -0.40 4.81
CA ILE A 16 -13.17 -1.55 5.05
C ILE A 16 -13.99 -2.67 5.69
N LYS A 17 -13.96 -3.86 5.08
CA LYS A 17 -14.57 -5.06 5.65
C LYS A 17 -13.55 -6.16 5.73
N THR A 18 -13.49 -6.86 6.85
CA THR A 18 -12.67 -8.06 7.02
C THR A 18 -13.45 -9.26 6.53
N ILE A 19 -12.93 -9.97 5.54
CA ILE A 19 -13.59 -11.16 4.97
C ILE A 19 -12.94 -12.47 5.41
N ALA A 20 -11.74 -12.41 5.96
CA ALA A 20 -11.08 -13.57 6.57
C ALA A 20 -10.24 -13.09 7.74
N GLU A 21 -10.45 -13.73 8.90
CA GLU A 21 -9.69 -13.45 10.11
C GLU A 21 -8.44 -14.36 10.18
N GLY A 22 -7.53 -14.07 11.09
CA GLY A 22 -6.35 -14.88 11.37
C GLY A 22 -5.07 -14.07 11.41
N SER A 23 -3.94 -14.72 11.26
CA SER A 23 -2.62 -14.07 11.31
C SER A 23 -2.34 -13.20 10.10
N ASN A 24 -3.04 -13.43 9.00
CA ASN A 24 -2.97 -12.61 7.79
C ASN A 24 -4.40 -12.29 7.32
N PRO A 25 -5.06 -11.33 7.98
CA PRO A 25 -6.45 -10.99 7.63
C PRO A 25 -6.59 -10.52 6.19
N VAL A 26 -7.71 -10.85 5.57
CA VAL A 26 -8.05 -10.39 4.23
C VAL A 26 -9.15 -9.33 4.34
N TYR A 27 -8.94 -8.21 3.70
CA TYR A 27 -9.84 -7.06 3.74
C TYR A 27 -10.40 -6.78 2.35
N ILE A 28 -11.64 -6.29 2.33
CA ILE A 28 -12.21 -5.63 1.16
C ILE A 28 -12.15 -4.12 1.43
N ILE A 29 -11.59 -3.37 0.50
CA ILE A 29 -11.39 -1.93 0.61
C ILE A 29 -12.13 -1.26 -0.55
N LYS A 30 -13.09 -0.38 -0.23
CA LYS A 30 -13.86 0.36 -1.23
C LYS A 30 -13.69 1.86 -1.03
N TYR A 31 -13.42 2.57 -2.11
CA TYR A 31 -13.35 4.03 -2.09
C TYR A 31 -14.66 4.71 -2.51
N ALA A 32 -15.58 3.97 -3.12
CA ALA A 32 -16.90 4.47 -3.51
C ALA A 32 -17.91 3.32 -3.56
N GLU A 33 -19.17 3.64 -3.35
CA GLU A 33 -20.23 2.64 -3.25
C GLU A 33 -20.40 1.79 -4.50
N ASN A 34 -20.26 2.40 -5.67
CA ASN A 34 -20.49 1.74 -6.96
C ASN A 34 -19.22 1.25 -7.64
N GLU A 35 -18.10 1.23 -6.92
CA GLU A 35 -16.81 0.81 -7.47
C GLU A 35 -16.44 -0.59 -6.99
N HIS A 36 -15.62 -1.27 -7.79
CA HIS A 36 -15.12 -2.58 -7.44
C HIS A 36 -14.18 -2.49 -6.23
N PRO A 37 -14.28 -3.42 -5.28
CA PRO A 37 -13.41 -3.42 -4.13
C PRO A 37 -11.99 -3.83 -4.49
N VAL A 38 -11.03 -3.30 -3.73
CA VAL A 38 -9.65 -3.78 -3.73
C VAL A 38 -9.52 -4.79 -2.60
N ILE A 39 -8.88 -5.93 -2.88
CA ILE A 39 -8.62 -6.96 -1.87
C ILE A 39 -7.24 -6.72 -1.30
N GLY A 40 -7.17 -6.50 0.01
CA GLY A 40 -5.93 -6.21 0.74
C GLY A 40 -5.57 -7.33 1.72
N PHE A 41 -4.35 -7.83 1.61
CA PHE A 41 -3.74 -8.77 2.55
C PHE A 41 -2.21 -8.71 2.41
N SER A 42 -1.50 -9.23 3.40
CA SER A 42 -0.03 -9.29 3.32
C SER A 42 0.38 -10.39 2.34
N LYS A 43 1.22 -10.03 1.39
CA LYS A 43 1.72 -10.98 0.39
C LYS A 43 3.12 -10.54 -0.06
N THR A 44 3.89 -11.49 -0.56
CA THR A 44 5.18 -11.19 -1.17
C THR A 44 4.99 -10.59 -2.56
N TYR A 45 6.01 -9.92 -3.08
CA TYR A 45 5.91 -9.28 -4.39
C TYR A 45 5.71 -10.30 -5.53
N ASP A 46 6.14 -11.53 -5.33
CA ASP A 46 6.02 -12.63 -6.30
C ASP A 46 4.80 -13.53 -6.08
N ASP A 47 3.87 -13.11 -5.21
CA ASP A 47 2.63 -13.85 -4.98
C ASP A 47 1.82 -13.97 -6.28
N SER A 48 1.22 -15.15 -6.49
CA SER A 48 0.44 -15.42 -7.69
C SER A 48 -0.81 -14.53 -7.84
N PHE A 49 -1.24 -13.89 -6.76
CA PHE A 49 -2.34 -12.93 -6.80
C PHE A 49 -1.94 -11.63 -7.50
N ASN A 50 -0.66 -11.31 -7.54
CA ASN A 50 -0.15 -10.11 -8.20
C ASN A 50 -0.09 -10.29 -9.73
N PRO A 51 -0.11 -9.18 -10.49
CA PRO A 51 0.15 -9.25 -11.94
C PRO A 51 1.49 -9.93 -12.23
N GLN A 52 1.53 -10.75 -13.28
CA GLN A 52 2.73 -11.50 -13.66
C GLN A 52 3.49 -10.83 -14.81
N ASP A 53 2.80 -10.01 -15.60
CA ASP A 53 3.34 -9.29 -16.74
C ASP A 53 2.54 -8.00 -16.98
N GLU A 54 2.99 -7.17 -17.90
CA GLU A 54 2.31 -5.94 -18.31
C GLU A 54 1.99 -5.00 -17.14
N PHE A 55 2.95 -4.83 -16.21
CA PHE A 55 2.78 -3.95 -15.06
C PHE A 55 4.03 -3.11 -14.81
N VAL A 56 3.83 -2.02 -14.07
CA VAL A 56 4.91 -1.17 -13.57
C VAL A 56 5.05 -1.40 -12.06
N ALA A 57 6.27 -1.62 -11.62
CA ALA A 57 6.57 -1.80 -10.21
C ALA A 57 6.98 -0.45 -9.59
N ILE A 58 6.18 0.06 -8.66
CA ILE A 58 6.54 1.24 -7.87
C ILE A 58 7.25 0.74 -6.61
N MET A 59 8.54 1.09 -6.49
CA MET A 59 9.41 0.60 -5.43
C MET A 59 9.44 1.61 -4.30
N THR A 60 8.80 1.28 -3.18
CA THR A 60 8.70 2.17 -2.02
C THR A 60 9.79 1.95 -0.98
N CYS A 61 10.62 0.92 -1.16
CA CYS A 61 11.72 0.60 -0.25
C CYS A 61 12.83 1.66 -0.31
N SER A 62 13.42 1.99 0.83
CA SER A 62 14.59 2.86 0.90
C SER A 62 15.89 2.06 0.72
N GLN A 63 16.98 2.74 0.42
CA GLN A 63 18.30 2.11 0.36
C GLN A 63 18.72 1.53 1.73
N ALA A 64 18.21 2.12 2.81
CA ALA A 64 18.48 1.64 4.17
C ALA A 64 17.93 0.23 4.41
N ASP A 65 16.95 -0.20 3.62
CA ASP A 65 16.34 -1.53 3.71
C ASP A 65 17.10 -2.59 2.89
N GLY A 66 18.31 -2.32 2.45
CA GLY A 66 19.12 -3.25 1.70
C GLY A 66 18.88 -3.24 0.19
N GLY A 67 18.18 -2.23 -0.30
CA GLY A 67 17.86 -2.08 -1.71
C GLY A 67 16.56 -2.76 -2.12
N CYS A 68 16.12 -2.47 -3.33
CA CYS A 68 14.88 -3.02 -3.88
C CYS A 68 15.15 -4.31 -4.65
N PRO A 69 14.30 -5.35 -4.52
CA PRO A 69 14.49 -6.59 -5.26
C PRO A 69 14.26 -6.39 -6.76
N PHE A 70 14.79 -7.31 -7.55
CA PHE A 70 14.42 -7.42 -8.96
C PHE A 70 12.98 -7.97 -9.05
N ILE A 71 12.13 -7.31 -9.85
CA ILE A 71 10.73 -7.71 -10.01
C ILE A 71 10.57 -8.30 -11.42
N ALA A 72 10.50 -9.62 -11.49
CA ALA A 72 10.30 -10.32 -12.76
C ALA A 72 8.95 -9.95 -13.38
N GLY A 73 8.93 -9.71 -14.70
CA GLY A 73 7.71 -9.38 -15.44
C GLY A 73 7.35 -7.91 -15.47
N ALA A 74 7.98 -7.07 -14.63
CA ALA A 74 7.72 -5.64 -14.66
C ALA A 74 8.31 -4.99 -15.91
N GLU A 75 7.53 -4.22 -16.62
CA GLU A 75 8.00 -3.44 -17.77
C GLU A 75 8.92 -2.31 -17.33
N LYS A 76 8.67 -1.75 -16.16
CA LYS A 76 9.45 -0.65 -15.61
C LYS A 76 9.39 -0.68 -14.09
N ARG A 77 10.50 -0.27 -13.45
CA ARG A 77 10.57 -0.06 -12.01
C ARG A 77 10.76 1.43 -11.76
N ILE A 78 9.88 2.01 -10.93
CA ILE A 78 9.93 3.43 -10.59
C ILE A 78 10.15 3.54 -9.08
N PRO A 79 11.30 4.06 -8.63
CA PRO A 79 11.54 4.26 -7.20
C PRO A 79 10.80 5.51 -6.72
N ILE A 80 9.90 5.33 -5.77
CA ILE A 80 9.24 6.41 -5.03
C ILE A 80 9.32 6.01 -3.56
N THR A 81 10.37 6.44 -2.88
CA THR A 81 10.69 5.97 -1.54
C THR A 81 10.00 6.78 -0.45
N PHE A 82 9.58 6.06 0.59
CA PHE A 82 8.95 6.66 1.77
C PHE A 82 9.59 6.07 3.03
N GLU A 83 9.60 6.87 4.08
CA GLU A 83 9.95 6.35 5.41
C GLU A 83 8.77 5.54 5.95
N ASP A 84 9.07 4.34 6.46
CA ASP A 84 8.05 3.47 7.01
C ASP A 84 7.53 4.03 8.34
N PRO A 85 6.23 4.33 8.48
CA PRO A 85 5.68 4.84 9.72
C PRO A 85 5.69 3.81 10.86
N LYS A 86 6.03 2.56 10.57
CA LYS A 86 6.20 1.49 11.56
C LYS A 86 7.17 1.87 12.67
N ALA A 87 8.13 2.75 12.41
CA ALA A 87 9.06 3.24 13.42
C ALA A 87 8.34 3.91 14.61
N PHE A 88 7.10 4.37 14.41
CA PHE A 88 6.28 5.02 15.44
C PHE A 88 5.24 4.10 16.07
N ASP A 89 5.28 2.79 15.75
CA ASP A 89 4.36 1.83 16.34
C ASP A 89 4.47 1.83 17.87
N ASN A 90 3.31 1.75 18.54
CA ASN A 90 3.20 1.75 19.99
C ASN A 90 3.69 3.04 20.63
N THR A 91 3.70 4.16 19.91
CA THR A 91 4.00 5.49 20.41
C THR A 91 2.74 6.37 20.35
N PRO A 92 2.67 7.50 21.10
CA PRO A 92 1.56 8.45 20.97
C PRO A 92 1.41 9.08 19.60
N GLN A 93 2.46 9.01 18.76
CA GLN A 93 2.49 9.59 17.41
C GLN A 93 2.06 8.60 16.32
N GLN A 94 1.76 7.36 16.67
CA GLN A 94 1.47 6.29 15.71
C GLN A 94 0.40 6.68 14.70
N GLU A 95 -0.80 7.08 15.16
CA GLU A 95 -1.90 7.42 14.26
C GLU A 95 -1.56 8.59 13.33
N GLU A 96 -0.96 9.63 13.88
CA GLU A 96 -0.56 10.82 13.13
C GLU A 96 0.46 10.49 12.04
N LYS A 97 1.45 9.66 12.35
CA LYS A 97 2.49 9.28 11.39
C LYS A 97 1.97 8.38 10.28
N TYR A 98 1.08 7.46 10.57
CA TYR A 98 0.43 6.66 9.53
C TYR A 98 -0.45 7.51 8.62
N GLU A 99 -1.20 8.46 9.18
CA GLU A 99 -2.03 9.37 8.41
C GLU A 99 -1.18 10.29 7.52
N GLU A 100 -0.12 10.87 8.07
CA GLU A 100 0.85 11.70 7.34
C GLU A 100 1.44 10.94 6.16
N ARG A 101 1.89 9.70 6.39
CA ARG A 101 2.48 8.89 5.33
C ARG A 101 1.45 8.51 4.26
N SER A 102 0.25 8.18 4.67
CA SER A 102 -0.85 7.87 3.75
C SER A 102 -1.12 9.05 2.81
N LEU A 103 -1.17 10.27 3.33
CA LEU A 103 -1.37 11.47 2.52
C LEU A 103 -0.20 11.75 1.59
N GLN A 104 1.03 11.52 2.03
CA GLN A 104 2.21 11.66 1.18
C GLN A 104 2.17 10.66 0.01
N ILE A 105 1.84 9.41 0.29
CA ILE A 105 1.71 8.38 -0.75
C ILE A 105 0.59 8.75 -1.72
N ALA A 106 -0.55 9.18 -1.22
CA ALA A 106 -1.68 9.60 -2.05
C ALA A 106 -1.30 10.75 -2.99
N THR A 107 -0.55 11.73 -2.50
CA THR A 107 -0.07 12.86 -3.29
C THR A 107 0.84 12.41 -4.42
N GLU A 108 1.81 11.55 -4.12
CA GLU A 108 2.73 11.02 -5.13
C GLU A 108 2.00 10.15 -6.17
N MET A 109 1.08 9.30 -5.73
CA MET A 109 0.29 8.47 -6.64
C MET A 109 -0.60 9.33 -7.52
N PHE A 110 -1.21 10.36 -6.97
CA PHE A 110 -2.01 11.31 -7.77
C PHE A 110 -1.16 11.93 -8.87
N TYR A 111 0.05 12.36 -8.55
CA TYR A 111 0.98 12.90 -9.53
C TYR A 111 1.34 11.86 -10.62
N VAL A 112 1.71 10.64 -10.21
CA VAL A 112 2.07 9.58 -11.17
C VAL A 112 0.93 9.32 -12.15
N PHE A 113 -0.29 9.13 -11.64
CA PHE A 113 -1.45 8.85 -12.51
C PHE A 113 -1.87 10.07 -13.35
N SER A 114 -1.60 11.27 -12.90
CA SER A 114 -1.87 12.48 -13.68
C SER A 114 -0.98 12.60 -14.93
N GLN A 115 0.15 11.89 -14.96
CA GLN A 115 1.07 11.88 -16.10
C GLN A 115 0.69 10.84 -17.18
N ILE A 116 -0.28 10.01 -16.90
CA ILE A 116 -0.78 9.00 -17.86
C ILE A 116 -1.73 9.69 -18.82
N LYS A 117 -1.43 9.55 -20.11
CA LYS A 117 -2.23 10.16 -21.18
C LYS A 117 -3.16 9.16 -21.85
#